data_fd9240b7738c515b69148ec3a1c6ec37
#
_entry.id   fd9240b7738c515b69148ec3a1c6ec37
#
_cell.length_a   1.000
_cell.length_b   1.000
_cell.length_c   1.000
_cell.angle_alpha   90.00
_cell.angle_beta   90.00
_cell.angle_gamma   90.00
#
_symmetry.space_group_name_H-M   'P 1'
#
loop_
_entity.id
_entity.type
_entity.pdbx_description
1 polymer ?
#
loop_
_entity_poly.entity_id
_entity_poly.type
_entity_poly.pdbx_seq_one_letter_code
_entity_poly.pdbx_strand_id
1 'polypeptide(L)'
;MDNSPNQPGPAGTSSSGASDRVLTNRQGHPVSNNQSQRTVGSRGPATLENYQFLEKISHFDRERIPERVVHARGFVCYGELEVTGKIGDEPASKYTRAKLFQEAGKKTPLAIRFSTVIGGRDSSETARDPRGFAVKFYTEDGNWDLVGNNLSVFFIRDAIKFPDVIHSLKPDPVTFRQEPNRIFDFMSQTPE
;
A
#
# COMPACT_ATOMS: atom_id res chain seq x y z
N MET A 1 19.75 33.62 -63.76
CA MET A 1 19.68 32.25 -63.21
C MET A 1 20.67 32.20 -62.06
N ASP A 2 20.20 32.54 -60.91
CA ASP A 2 21.02 32.53 -59.69
C ASP A 2 20.47 31.46 -58.73
N ASN A 3 21.27 30.40 -58.61
CA ASN A 3 21.01 29.26 -57.77
C ASN A 3 21.81 29.41 -56.45
N SER A 4 21.23 30.10 -55.48
CA SER A 4 21.81 30.10 -54.15
C SER A 4 21.14 29.03 -53.27
N PRO A 5 21.92 28.17 -52.61
CA PRO A 5 21.37 27.11 -51.76
C PRO A 5 20.80 27.67 -50.46
N ASN A 6 19.64 27.15 -50.14
CA ASN A 6 18.88 27.37 -48.96
C ASN A 6 19.71 27.11 -47.68
N GLN A 7 19.99 28.15 -46.89
CA GLN A 7 20.59 28.02 -45.58
C GLN A 7 19.53 27.59 -44.58
N PRO A 8 19.80 26.60 -43.73
CA PRO A 8 18.90 26.31 -42.63
C PRO A 8 18.92 27.46 -41.62
N GLY A 9 17.75 27.92 -41.24
CA GLY A 9 17.55 28.93 -40.22
C GLY A 9 18.06 28.43 -38.85
N PRO A 10 18.37 29.35 -37.93
CA PRO A 10 18.92 29.01 -36.63
C PRO A 10 17.96 28.10 -35.88
N ALA A 11 18.52 26.99 -35.42
CA ALA A 11 17.85 26.06 -34.54
C ALA A 11 17.30 26.84 -33.33
N GLY A 12 15.99 26.81 -33.19
CA GLY A 12 15.34 27.38 -32.03
C GLY A 12 15.93 26.80 -30.75
N THR A 13 16.46 27.65 -29.91
CA THR A 13 16.85 27.30 -28.54
C THR A 13 15.61 26.78 -27.83
N SER A 14 15.51 25.46 -27.70
CA SER A 14 14.54 24.84 -26.82
C SER A 14 14.76 25.38 -25.40
N SER A 15 13.79 26.11 -24.90
CA SER A 15 13.79 26.60 -23.53
C SER A 15 13.88 25.40 -22.56
N SER A 16 15.05 25.21 -21.99
CA SER A 16 15.34 24.21 -20.96
C SER A 16 14.70 24.50 -19.59
N GLY A 17 13.64 25.28 -19.56
CA GLY A 17 12.97 25.71 -18.33
C GLY A 17 11.86 24.78 -17.83
N ALA A 18 11.52 23.70 -18.55
CA ALA A 18 10.40 22.83 -18.17
C ALA A 18 10.82 21.50 -17.52
N SER A 19 12.12 21.20 -17.45
CA SER A 19 12.61 19.86 -17.03
C SER A 19 12.83 19.68 -15.53
N ASP A 20 12.79 20.72 -14.72
CA ASP A 20 13.10 20.61 -13.29
C ASP A 20 11.88 20.54 -12.36
N ARG A 21 10.69 20.43 -12.91
CA ARG A 21 9.50 20.19 -12.09
C ARG A 21 9.32 18.71 -11.87
N VAL A 22 9.74 18.25 -10.70
CA VAL A 22 9.43 16.90 -10.24
C VAL A 22 7.92 16.78 -10.09
N LEU A 23 7.32 15.79 -10.77
CA LEU A 23 5.92 15.46 -10.56
C LEU A 23 5.73 15.00 -9.11
N THR A 24 4.70 15.49 -8.46
CA THR A 24 4.37 15.12 -7.09
C THR A 24 2.94 14.60 -7.00
N ASN A 25 2.69 13.69 -6.06
CA ASN A 25 1.34 13.32 -5.67
C ASN A 25 0.68 14.46 -4.86
N ARG A 26 -0.56 14.27 -4.43
CA ARG A 26 -1.30 15.28 -3.65
C ARG A 26 -0.69 15.59 -2.29
N GLN A 27 0.12 14.67 -1.73
CA GLN A 27 0.84 14.88 -0.48
C GLN A 27 2.19 15.58 -0.70
N GLY A 28 2.52 15.96 -1.94
CA GLY A 28 3.78 16.63 -2.28
C GLY A 28 4.97 15.68 -2.41
N HIS A 29 4.77 14.36 -2.38
CA HIS A 29 5.84 13.41 -2.55
C HIS A 29 6.21 13.25 -4.03
N PRO A 30 7.50 13.18 -4.39
CA PRO A 30 7.93 12.93 -5.75
C PRO A 30 7.35 11.65 -6.31
N VAL A 31 6.86 11.70 -7.54
CA VAL A 31 6.36 10.54 -8.29
C VAL A 31 7.37 10.21 -9.36
N SER A 32 7.84 8.96 -9.40
CA SER A 32 8.72 8.50 -10.46
C SER A 32 7.98 8.52 -11.81
N ASN A 33 8.65 9.02 -12.83
CA ASN A 33 8.08 9.10 -14.16
C ASN A 33 7.86 7.69 -14.76
N ASN A 34 6.66 7.41 -15.20
CA ASN A 34 6.30 6.35 -16.14
C ASN A 34 6.62 4.89 -15.82
N GLN A 35 7.02 4.53 -14.64
CA GLN A 35 7.18 3.12 -14.30
C GLN A 35 6.07 2.66 -13.37
N SER A 36 4.93 2.36 -13.95
CA SER A 36 3.76 1.91 -13.22
C SER A 36 3.86 0.47 -12.71
N GLN A 37 4.77 -0.31 -13.24
CA GLN A 37 4.97 -1.70 -12.84
C GLN A 37 6.45 -2.06 -12.83
N ARG A 38 6.86 -2.78 -11.80
CA ARG A 38 8.15 -3.48 -11.75
C ARG A 38 7.89 -4.93 -11.37
N THR A 39 8.56 -5.85 -12.02
CA THR A 39 8.59 -7.24 -11.60
C THR A 39 9.77 -7.47 -10.65
N VAL A 40 9.56 -8.23 -9.60
CA VAL A 40 10.63 -8.69 -8.72
C VAL A 40 11.32 -9.87 -9.40
N GLY A 41 12.36 -9.58 -10.17
CA GLY A 41 13.00 -10.56 -11.05
C GLY A 41 12.17 -10.89 -12.29
N SER A 42 12.66 -11.82 -13.12
CA SER A 42 12.03 -12.16 -14.41
C SER A 42 10.70 -12.93 -14.29
N ARG A 43 10.40 -13.49 -13.12
CA ARG A 43 9.20 -14.30 -12.83
C ARG A 43 8.53 -13.93 -11.52
N GLY A 44 8.93 -12.85 -10.92
CA GLY A 44 8.38 -12.39 -9.64
C GLY A 44 7.04 -11.66 -9.82
N PRO A 45 6.34 -11.40 -8.70
CA PRO A 45 5.13 -10.61 -8.74
C PRO A 45 5.41 -9.20 -9.26
N ALA A 46 4.44 -8.62 -9.94
CA ALA A 46 4.46 -7.22 -10.32
C ALA A 46 4.24 -6.37 -9.06
N THR A 47 5.08 -5.38 -8.87
CA THR A 47 4.86 -4.31 -7.89
C THR A 47 4.32 -3.09 -8.62
N LEU A 48 3.25 -2.51 -8.08
CA LEU A 48 2.66 -1.29 -8.63
C LEU A 48 3.23 -0.08 -7.90
N GLU A 49 3.99 0.74 -8.62
CA GLU A 49 4.43 2.06 -8.17
C GLU A 49 3.75 3.12 -9.03
N ASN A 50 2.45 2.99 -9.24
CA ASN A 50 1.72 3.84 -10.16
C ASN A 50 1.00 4.96 -9.42
N TYR A 51 1.23 6.19 -9.87
CA TYR A 51 0.48 7.35 -9.43
C TYR A 51 -1.04 7.16 -9.56
N GLN A 52 -1.52 6.63 -10.69
CA GLN A 52 -2.95 6.39 -10.91
C GLN A 52 -3.52 5.38 -9.91
N PHE A 53 -2.76 4.35 -9.56
CA PHE A 53 -3.15 3.39 -8.53
C PHE A 53 -3.31 4.07 -7.18
N LEU A 54 -2.33 4.87 -6.78
CA LEU A 54 -2.37 5.62 -5.52
C LEU A 54 -3.53 6.63 -5.49
N GLU A 55 -3.78 7.33 -6.59
CA GLU A 55 -4.91 8.26 -6.69
C GLU A 55 -6.25 7.54 -6.65
N LYS A 56 -6.39 6.42 -7.33
CA LYS A 56 -7.62 5.63 -7.34
C LYS A 56 -7.95 5.09 -5.94
N ILE A 57 -6.98 4.55 -5.24
CA ILE A 57 -7.18 4.05 -3.87
C ILE A 57 -7.40 5.19 -2.87
N SER A 58 -6.69 6.30 -3.02
CA SER A 58 -6.81 7.47 -2.14
C SER A 58 -8.12 8.24 -2.37
N HIS A 59 -8.78 8.06 -3.50
CA HIS A 59 -10.11 8.63 -3.74
C HIS A 59 -11.12 8.18 -2.69
N PHE A 60 -11.06 6.92 -2.27
CA PHE A 60 -11.88 6.41 -1.18
C PHE A 60 -11.62 7.13 0.15
N ASP A 61 -10.36 7.35 0.47
CA ASP A 61 -9.94 8.07 1.68
C ASP A 61 -10.42 9.52 1.69
N ARG A 62 -10.40 10.18 0.53
CA ARG A 62 -10.87 11.56 0.39
C ARG A 62 -12.36 11.76 0.67
N GLU A 63 -13.16 10.73 0.48
CA GLU A 63 -14.60 10.78 0.80
C GLU A 63 -14.85 10.72 2.31
N ARG A 64 -13.89 10.23 3.08
CA ARG A 64 -14.02 10.00 4.52
C ARG A 64 -12.88 10.62 5.33
N ILE A 65 -12.30 11.72 4.87
CA ILE A 65 -11.24 12.42 5.60
C ILE A 65 -11.68 12.75 7.03
N PRO A 66 -10.87 12.42 8.05
CA PRO A 66 -9.48 11.94 8.01
C PRO A 66 -9.35 10.42 8.22
N GLU A 67 -10.03 9.59 7.52
CA GLU A 67 -9.98 8.13 7.68
C GLU A 67 -8.93 7.48 6.77
N ARG A 68 -8.49 6.27 7.14
CA ARG A 68 -7.71 5.40 6.25
C ARG A 68 -8.61 4.83 5.16
N VAL A 69 -8.03 4.52 4.01
CA VAL A 69 -8.72 3.85 2.89
C VAL A 69 -9.41 2.57 3.35
N VAL A 70 -8.67 1.74 4.06
CA VAL A 70 -9.15 0.57 4.80
C VAL A 70 -8.55 0.61 6.20
N HIS A 71 -9.09 -0.18 7.12
CA HIS A 71 -8.66 -0.18 8.52
C HIS A 71 -8.87 1.16 9.24
N ALA A 72 -9.93 1.89 8.92
CA ALA A 72 -10.21 3.20 9.50
C ALA A 72 -10.43 3.12 11.03
N ARG A 73 -11.22 2.15 11.48
CA ARG A 73 -11.44 1.88 12.90
C ARG A 73 -10.35 0.99 13.47
N GLY A 74 -9.79 1.36 14.60
CA GLY A 74 -8.79 0.57 15.30
C GLY A 74 -8.21 1.27 16.51
N PHE A 75 -7.43 0.52 17.28
CA PHE A 75 -6.73 1.00 18.47
C PHE A 75 -5.29 0.49 18.48
N VAL A 76 -4.45 1.15 19.25
CA VAL A 76 -3.01 0.83 19.35
C VAL A 76 -2.69 0.39 20.76
N CYS A 77 -1.90 -0.67 20.88
CA CYS A 77 -1.24 -1.13 22.09
C CYS A 77 0.27 -0.97 21.94
N TYR A 78 0.94 -0.63 23.03
CA TYR A 78 2.39 -0.58 23.09
C TYR A 78 2.92 -1.74 23.94
N GLY A 79 4.09 -2.23 23.60
CA GLY A 79 4.72 -3.34 24.31
C GLY A 79 6.15 -3.55 23.87
N GLU A 80 6.67 -4.71 24.20
CA GLU A 80 8.02 -5.13 23.83
C GLU A 80 7.99 -6.53 23.22
N LEU A 81 8.80 -6.75 22.19
CA LEU A 81 9.18 -8.08 21.74
C LEU A 81 10.37 -8.54 22.55
N GLU A 82 10.28 -9.68 23.20
CA GLU A 82 11.44 -10.40 23.76
C GLU A 82 11.76 -11.62 22.90
N VAL A 83 12.98 -11.68 22.40
CA VAL A 83 13.42 -12.71 21.48
C VAL A 83 13.83 -13.94 22.26
N THR A 84 13.25 -15.10 21.98
CA THR A 84 13.67 -16.38 22.58
C THR A 84 14.96 -16.93 21.96
N GLY A 85 15.32 -16.47 20.76
CA GLY A 85 16.43 -17.00 19.97
C GLY A 85 16.18 -18.35 19.33
N LYS A 86 14.97 -18.90 19.52
CA LYS A 86 14.60 -20.23 19.04
C LYS A 86 13.22 -20.23 18.37
N ILE A 87 13.04 -21.16 17.45
CA ILE A 87 11.75 -21.53 16.85
C ILE A 87 11.59 -23.02 17.13
N GLY A 88 10.71 -23.38 18.09
CA GLY A 88 10.71 -24.70 18.67
C GLY A 88 12.04 -24.99 19.38
N ASP A 89 12.66 -26.12 19.07
CA ASP A 89 13.96 -26.52 19.64
C ASP A 89 15.17 -26.01 18.83
N GLU A 90 14.92 -25.40 17.68
CA GLU A 90 15.97 -24.98 16.76
C GLU A 90 16.32 -23.49 16.92
N PRO A 91 17.59 -23.11 16.68
CA PRO A 91 17.99 -21.71 16.72
C PRO A 91 17.28 -20.90 15.61
N ALA A 92 16.85 -19.69 15.93
CA ALA A 92 16.17 -18.80 14.99
C ALA A 92 17.00 -18.49 13.73
N SER A 93 18.33 -18.48 13.84
CA SER A 93 19.28 -18.27 12.75
C SER A 93 19.17 -19.29 11.62
N LYS A 94 18.61 -20.48 11.90
CA LYS A 94 18.32 -21.51 10.88
C LYS A 94 17.23 -21.07 9.90
N TYR A 95 16.30 -20.22 10.33
CA TYR A 95 15.08 -19.85 9.60
C TYR A 95 15.08 -18.40 9.11
N THR A 96 15.79 -17.51 9.78
CA THR A 96 15.80 -16.10 9.43
C THR A 96 17.18 -15.48 9.61
N ARG A 97 17.49 -14.48 8.77
CA ARG A 97 18.69 -13.61 8.89
C ARG A 97 18.36 -12.26 9.49
N ALA A 98 17.09 -12.00 9.79
CA ALA A 98 16.68 -10.72 10.34
C ALA A 98 17.30 -10.51 11.73
N LYS A 99 18.08 -9.43 11.90
CA LYS A 99 18.76 -9.09 13.16
C LYS A 99 17.80 -9.03 14.34
N LEU A 100 16.56 -8.63 14.09
CA LEU A 100 15.50 -8.56 15.10
C LEU A 100 15.35 -9.86 15.92
N PHE A 101 15.60 -11.03 15.30
CA PHE A 101 15.35 -12.35 15.90
C PHE A 101 16.60 -13.15 16.28
N GLN A 102 17.80 -12.57 16.12
CA GLN A 102 19.05 -13.32 16.29
C GLN A 102 19.52 -13.44 17.74
N GLU A 103 19.24 -12.45 18.55
CA GLU A 103 19.81 -12.33 19.90
C GLU A 103 18.77 -12.71 20.95
N ALA A 104 19.01 -13.84 21.63
CA ALA A 104 18.12 -14.30 22.70
C ALA A 104 18.11 -13.32 23.88
N GLY A 105 16.93 -13.01 24.40
CA GLY A 105 16.73 -12.04 25.49
C GLY A 105 16.71 -10.58 25.04
N LYS A 106 16.99 -10.29 23.77
CA LYS A 106 16.90 -8.92 23.26
C LYS A 106 15.46 -8.46 23.30
N LYS A 107 15.26 -7.26 23.86
CA LYS A 107 13.97 -6.57 23.93
C LYS A 107 13.92 -5.44 22.91
N THR A 108 12.85 -5.42 22.14
CA THR A 108 12.63 -4.39 21.12
C THR A 108 11.26 -3.75 21.36
N PRO A 109 11.17 -2.44 21.58
CA PRO A 109 9.89 -1.73 21.71
C PRO A 109 9.06 -1.91 20.46
N LEU A 110 7.74 -2.03 20.63
CA LEU A 110 6.81 -2.16 19.53
C LEU A 110 5.48 -1.44 19.79
N ALA A 111 4.78 -1.17 18.69
CA ALA A 111 3.38 -0.79 18.70
C ALA A 111 2.58 -1.76 17.86
N ILE A 112 1.46 -2.23 18.36
CA ILE A 112 0.53 -3.08 17.60
C ILE A 112 -0.77 -2.33 17.41
N ARG A 113 -1.24 -2.27 16.17
CA ARG A 113 -2.54 -1.73 15.85
C ARG A 113 -3.49 -2.84 15.42
N PHE A 114 -4.56 -3.00 16.18
CA PHE A 114 -5.70 -3.84 15.82
C PHE A 114 -6.77 -3.00 15.13
N SER A 115 -7.42 -3.55 14.08
CA SER A 115 -8.37 -2.80 13.28
C SER A 115 -9.42 -3.68 12.61
N THR A 116 -10.56 -3.08 12.27
CA THR A 116 -11.50 -3.64 11.29
C THR A 116 -11.03 -3.28 9.89
N VAL A 117 -11.39 -4.06 8.86
CA VAL A 117 -10.86 -3.87 7.51
C VAL A 117 -11.69 -2.90 6.68
N ILE A 118 -12.98 -3.18 6.52
CA ILE A 118 -13.85 -2.48 5.55
C ILE A 118 -14.59 -1.31 6.20
N GLY A 119 -14.98 -1.46 7.46
CA GLY A 119 -15.79 -0.48 8.17
C GLY A 119 -15.11 0.89 8.31
N GLY A 120 -15.91 1.96 8.23
CA GLY A 120 -15.49 3.31 8.57
C GLY A 120 -15.20 3.45 10.08
N ARG A 121 -14.70 4.63 10.49
CA ARG A 121 -14.34 4.92 11.90
C ARG A 121 -15.47 4.63 12.88
N ASP A 122 -16.72 4.89 12.48
CA ASP A 122 -17.90 4.76 13.32
C ASP A 122 -18.60 3.39 13.17
N SER A 123 -18.01 2.46 12.41
CA SER A 123 -18.58 1.12 12.26
C SER A 123 -18.59 0.35 13.56
N SER A 124 -19.56 -0.57 13.72
CA SER A 124 -19.63 -1.44 14.88
C SER A 124 -18.46 -2.42 14.91
N GLU A 125 -17.87 -2.63 16.10
CA GLU A 125 -16.86 -3.66 16.32
C GLU A 125 -17.42 -5.08 16.21
N THR A 126 -18.71 -5.25 16.38
CA THR A 126 -19.40 -6.53 16.26
C THR A 126 -19.79 -6.85 14.81
N ALA A 127 -19.59 -5.91 13.88
CA ALA A 127 -19.82 -6.17 12.46
C ALA A 127 -18.94 -7.33 11.98
N ARG A 128 -19.49 -8.15 11.08
CA ARG A 128 -18.75 -9.22 10.43
C ARG A 128 -17.79 -8.60 9.41
N ASP A 129 -16.56 -8.41 9.83
CA ASP A 129 -15.49 -7.79 9.09
C ASP A 129 -14.17 -8.50 9.44
N PRO A 130 -13.27 -8.76 8.50
CA PRO A 130 -11.92 -9.22 8.82
C PRO A 130 -11.24 -8.30 9.82
N ARG A 131 -10.31 -8.84 10.59
CA ARG A 131 -9.53 -8.06 11.56
C ARG A 131 -8.11 -7.94 11.07
N GLY A 132 -7.61 -6.71 11.08
CA GLY A 132 -6.22 -6.42 10.80
C GLY A 132 -5.42 -6.31 12.08
N PHE A 133 -4.14 -6.66 11.99
CA PHE A 133 -3.13 -6.32 12.97
C PHE A 133 -1.88 -5.84 12.26
N ALA A 134 -1.29 -4.77 12.72
CA ALA A 134 -0.04 -4.24 12.22
C ALA A 134 0.91 -4.03 13.38
N VAL A 135 2.08 -4.65 13.31
CA VAL A 135 3.12 -4.55 14.33
C VAL A 135 4.26 -3.73 13.77
N LYS A 136 4.61 -2.66 14.47
CA LYS A 136 5.79 -1.85 14.19
C LYS A 136 6.84 -2.12 15.26
N PHE A 137 7.97 -2.65 14.88
CA PHE A 137 9.14 -2.82 15.74
C PHE A 137 10.08 -1.64 15.56
N TYR A 138 10.44 -1.00 16.63
CA TYR A 138 11.39 0.13 16.66
C TYR A 138 12.78 -0.42 16.87
N THR A 139 13.46 -0.78 15.77
CA THR A 139 14.81 -1.34 15.82
C THR A 139 15.88 -0.27 15.67
N GLU A 140 17.12 -0.61 16.02
CA GLU A 140 18.28 0.27 15.85
C GLU A 140 18.56 0.63 14.38
N ASP A 141 18.20 -0.29 13.46
CA ASP A 141 18.36 -0.11 12.01
C ASP A 141 17.16 0.61 11.36
N GLY A 142 16.17 1.07 12.15
CA GLY A 142 14.94 1.70 11.71
C GLY A 142 13.70 0.87 12.02
N ASN A 143 12.55 1.24 11.45
CA ASN A 143 11.32 0.52 11.68
C ASN A 143 11.26 -0.77 10.87
N TRP A 144 10.81 -1.85 11.50
CA TRP A 144 10.44 -3.09 10.84
C TRP A 144 8.94 -3.32 11.06
N ASP A 145 8.20 -3.50 9.98
CA ASP A 145 6.74 -3.57 10.04
C ASP A 145 6.23 -4.94 9.58
N LEU A 146 5.37 -5.55 10.38
CA LEU A 146 4.60 -6.73 10.03
C LEU A 146 3.13 -6.34 9.92
N VAL A 147 2.55 -6.49 8.73
CA VAL A 147 1.14 -6.17 8.46
C VAL A 147 0.39 -7.44 8.16
N GLY A 148 -0.70 -7.68 8.88
CA GLY A 148 -1.46 -8.92 8.77
C GLY A 148 -2.96 -8.73 8.93
N ASN A 149 -3.67 -9.76 8.50
CA ASN A 149 -5.11 -9.93 8.71
C ASN A 149 -5.38 -11.33 9.29
N ASN A 150 -6.53 -11.49 9.94
CA ASN A 150 -6.98 -12.80 10.45
C ASN A 150 -7.61 -13.68 9.36
N LEU A 151 -7.08 -13.59 8.15
CA LEU A 151 -7.46 -14.41 7.00
C LEU A 151 -6.32 -15.37 6.68
N SER A 152 -6.65 -16.60 6.30
CA SER A 152 -5.65 -17.61 5.92
C SER A 152 -4.88 -17.21 4.65
N VAL A 153 -5.53 -16.50 3.74
CA VAL A 153 -4.94 -15.96 2.51
C VAL A 153 -5.51 -14.57 2.26
N PHE A 154 -4.75 -13.73 1.56
CA PHE A 154 -5.28 -12.45 1.10
C PHE A 154 -6.25 -12.67 -0.07
N PHE A 155 -7.43 -12.09 -0.02
CA PHE A 155 -8.53 -12.37 -0.95
C PHE A 155 -8.31 -11.83 -2.37
N ILE A 156 -7.41 -10.85 -2.56
CA ILE A 156 -7.00 -10.32 -3.85
C ILE A 156 -5.48 -10.48 -4.00
N ARG A 157 -5.05 -11.31 -4.93
CA ARG A 157 -3.64 -11.55 -5.22
C ARG A 157 -3.06 -10.54 -6.20
N ASP A 158 -3.89 -10.02 -7.09
CA ASP A 158 -3.49 -9.05 -8.10
C ASP A 158 -3.73 -7.62 -7.60
N ALA A 159 -2.64 -6.88 -7.40
CA ALA A 159 -2.69 -5.52 -6.90
C ALA A 159 -3.46 -4.56 -7.83
N ILE A 160 -3.52 -4.84 -9.13
CA ILE A 160 -4.29 -4.04 -10.09
C ILE A 160 -5.78 -4.06 -9.78
N LYS A 161 -6.30 -5.20 -9.31
CA LYS A 161 -7.71 -5.40 -8.96
C LYS A 161 -8.07 -4.83 -7.58
N PHE A 162 -7.08 -4.53 -6.73
CA PHE A 162 -7.33 -4.09 -5.36
C PHE A 162 -8.13 -2.79 -5.24
N PRO A 163 -7.87 -1.73 -6.02
CA PRO A 163 -8.70 -0.53 -5.98
C PRO A 163 -10.16 -0.78 -6.39
N ASP A 164 -10.40 -1.71 -7.32
CA ASP A 164 -11.74 -2.01 -7.78
C ASP A 164 -12.55 -2.76 -6.71
N VAL A 165 -11.94 -3.70 -6.00
CA VAL A 165 -12.62 -4.35 -4.87
C VAL A 165 -12.92 -3.35 -3.76
N ILE A 166 -12.01 -2.43 -3.45
CA ILE A 166 -12.26 -1.40 -2.44
C ILE A 166 -13.45 -0.51 -2.85
N HIS A 167 -13.49 -0.09 -4.13
CA HIS A 167 -14.61 0.72 -4.62
C HIS A 167 -15.94 -0.05 -4.66
N SER A 168 -15.91 -1.35 -4.90
CA SER A 168 -17.11 -2.20 -4.85
C SER A 168 -17.66 -2.39 -3.43
N LEU A 169 -16.77 -2.41 -2.43
CA LEU A 169 -17.11 -2.59 -1.02
C LEU A 169 -17.47 -1.29 -0.30
N LYS A 170 -17.09 -0.14 -0.84
CA LYS A 170 -17.31 1.12 -0.15
C LYS A 170 -18.80 1.45 -0.04
N PRO A 171 -19.25 1.99 1.11
CA PRO A 171 -20.58 2.53 1.24
C PRO A 171 -20.74 3.80 0.40
N ASP A 172 -21.97 4.07 0.01
CA ASP A 172 -22.35 5.34 -0.61
C ASP A 172 -22.03 6.51 0.34
N PRO A 173 -21.40 7.58 -0.10
CA PRO A 173 -20.94 8.68 0.77
C PRO A 173 -22.10 9.51 1.37
N VAL A 174 -23.29 9.44 0.79
CA VAL A 174 -24.48 10.17 1.23
C VAL A 174 -25.37 9.32 2.13
N THR A 175 -25.64 8.10 1.70
CA THR A 175 -26.57 7.19 2.39
C THR A 175 -25.90 6.28 3.40
N PHE A 176 -24.57 6.16 3.36
CA PHE A 176 -23.75 5.24 4.16
C PHE A 176 -24.15 3.77 4.03
N ARG A 177 -24.83 3.40 2.95
CA ARG A 177 -25.25 2.04 2.66
C ARG A 177 -24.32 1.42 1.63
N GLN A 178 -23.99 0.15 1.85
CA GLN A 178 -23.32 -0.65 0.84
C GLN A 178 -24.31 -1.05 -0.25
N GLU A 179 -23.81 -1.10 -1.49
CA GLU A 179 -24.57 -1.58 -2.65
C GLU A 179 -24.08 -3.00 -2.99
N PRO A 180 -24.82 -4.04 -2.56
CA PRO A 180 -24.38 -5.43 -2.75
C PRO A 180 -24.15 -5.83 -4.20
N ASN A 181 -24.88 -5.22 -5.13
CA ASN A 181 -24.77 -5.54 -6.56
C ASN A 181 -23.37 -5.21 -7.09
N ARG A 182 -22.71 -4.17 -6.58
CA ARG A 182 -21.34 -3.84 -6.99
C ARG A 182 -20.35 -4.94 -6.62
N ILE A 183 -20.52 -5.55 -5.44
CA ILE A 183 -19.67 -6.65 -4.98
C ILE A 183 -19.91 -7.89 -5.85
N PHE A 184 -21.17 -8.24 -6.11
CA PHE A 184 -21.50 -9.38 -6.95
C PHE A 184 -21.03 -9.20 -8.39
N ASP A 185 -21.15 -7.99 -8.95
CA ASP A 185 -20.64 -7.68 -10.28
C ASP A 185 -19.11 -7.84 -10.32
N PHE A 186 -18.39 -7.27 -9.37
CA PHE A 186 -16.95 -7.44 -9.27
C PHE A 186 -16.54 -8.92 -9.16
N MET A 187 -17.19 -9.69 -8.29
CA MET A 187 -16.90 -11.12 -8.10
C MET A 187 -17.21 -11.94 -9.35
N SER A 188 -18.26 -11.61 -10.09
CA SER A 188 -18.60 -12.31 -11.32
C SER A 188 -17.59 -12.10 -12.44
N GLN A 189 -16.93 -10.95 -12.46
CA GLN A 189 -15.89 -10.60 -13.43
C GLN A 189 -14.49 -11.08 -13.01
N THR A 190 -14.32 -11.50 -11.77
CA THR A 190 -13.04 -11.95 -11.20
C THR A 190 -13.18 -13.27 -10.46
N PRO A 191 -13.47 -14.37 -11.17
CA PRO A 191 -13.83 -15.67 -10.56
C PRO A 191 -12.64 -16.42 -9.92
N GLU A 192 -11.45 -15.84 -9.84
CA GLU A 192 -10.23 -16.49 -9.26
C GLU A 192 -10.19 -16.52 -7.74
#